data_6236a33470d56a67245266159d5fa8c9
#
_entry.id   6236a33470d56a67245266159d5fa8c9
#
_cell.length_a   1.000
_cell.length_b   1.000
_cell.length_c   1.000
_cell.angle_alpha   90.00
_cell.angle_beta   90.00
_cell.angle_gamma   90.00
#
_symmetry.space_group_name_H-M   'P 1'
#
loop_
_entity.id
_entity.type
_entity.pdbx_description
1 polymer ?
#
loop_
_entity_poly.entity_id
_entity_poly.type
_entity_poly.pdbx_seq_one_letter_code
_entity_poly.pdbx_strand_id
1 'polypeptide(L)'
;EKENEYPALQEDRFARAIEIIETAGFSPEWRHIACSAAIWLRPMDGMSAARLGISLYGVWSSEMVREAVQKNHPKLKLEPVITWKTIIAELKMVKEGEPISYGRTERVSRHTKLAVLPIGYADGFDRRLSSVGEVLVRGVRCRVLGRVCMNMCMIDVTDVSNVCLEDEVTIFGKSGQEEASPEDWE
;
A
#
# COMPACT_ATOMS: atom_id res chain seq x y z
N GLU A 1 -9.30 16.55 -20.01
CA GLU A 1 -8.59 17.66 -20.71
C GLU A 1 -7.84 18.55 -19.71
N LYS A 2 -8.46 19.06 -18.65
CA LYS A 2 -7.79 19.93 -17.65
C LYS A 2 -6.65 19.26 -16.87
N GLU A 3 -6.68 17.96 -16.68
CA GLU A 3 -5.62 17.21 -15.95
C GLU A 3 -4.28 17.16 -16.71
N ASN A 4 -4.29 17.31 -18.04
CA ASN A 4 -3.08 17.32 -18.86
C ASN A 4 -2.47 18.72 -19.10
N GLU A 5 -3.19 19.78 -18.82
CA GLU A 5 -2.72 21.16 -19.05
C GLU A 5 -1.61 21.58 -18.07
N TYR A 6 -1.76 21.23 -16.81
CA TYR A 6 -0.79 21.64 -15.79
C TYR A 6 0.57 20.93 -15.89
N PRO A 7 0.64 19.62 -16.12
CA PRO A 7 1.92 18.95 -16.41
C PRO A 7 2.64 19.51 -17.65
N ALA A 8 1.91 19.78 -18.73
CA ALA A 8 2.49 20.37 -19.93
C ALA A 8 3.06 21.77 -19.68
N LEU A 9 2.38 22.60 -18.88
CA LEU A 9 2.88 23.91 -18.46
C LEU A 9 4.15 23.79 -17.61
N GLN A 10 4.25 22.78 -16.74
CA GLN A 10 5.44 22.54 -15.94
C GLN A 10 6.63 22.12 -16.82
N GLU A 11 6.40 21.28 -17.83
CA GLU A 11 7.42 20.86 -18.79
C GLU A 11 7.94 22.05 -19.60
N ASP A 12 7.05 22.91 -20.11
CA ASP A 12 7.41 24.12 -20.85
C ASP A 12 8.27 25.07 -19.98
N ARG A 13 7.85 25.31 -18.75
CA ARG A 13 8.61 26.14 -17.80
C ARG A 13 9.97 25.54 -17.48
N PHE A 14 10.06 24.24 -17.34
CA PHE A 14 11.30 23.54 -17.08
C PHE A 14 12.25 23.64 -18.28
N ALA A 15 11.74 23.42 -19.50
CA ALA A 15 12.53 23.57 -20.73
C ALA A 15 13.10 24.98 -20.88
N ARG A 16 12.28 26.01 -20.66
CA ARG A 16 12.75 27.42 -20.67
C ARG A 16 13.80 27.70 -19.60
N ALA A 17 13.66 27.14 -18.40
CA ALA A 17 14.67 27.29 -17.35
C ALA A 17 16.01 26.68 -17.77
N ILE A 18 16.00 25.50 -18.39
CA ILE A 18 17.22 24.88 -18.94
C ILE A 18 17.84 25.76 -20.02
N GLU A 19 17.05 26.27 -20.97
CA GLU A 19 17.53 27.16 -22.02
C GLU A 19 18.23 28.43 -21.47
N ILE A 20 17.65 29.06 -20.46
CA ILE A 20 18.23 30.22 -19.75
C ILE A 20 19.59 29.86 -19.13
N ILE A 21 19.66 28.72 -18.44
CA ILE A 21 20.86 28.26 -17.77
C ILE A 21 21.98 27.97 -18.80
N GLU A 22 21.64 27.29 -19.88
CA GLU A 22 22.59 26.96 -20.95
C GLU A 22 23.07 28.20 -21.70
N THR A 23 22.18 29.14 -21.97
CA THR A 23 22.52 30.42 -22.59
C THR A 23 23.46 31.24 -21.71
N ALA A 24 23.33 31.11 -20.38
CA ALA A 24 24.26 31.72 -19.43
C ALA A 24 25.63 31.01 -19.30
N GLY A 25 25.85 29.95 -20.09
CA GLY A 25 27.11 29.21 -20.14
C GLY A 25 27.24 28.09 -19.12
N PHE A 26 26.14 27.72 -18.45
CA PHE A 26 26.12 26.59 -17.51
C PHE A 26 25.53 25.36 -18.19
N SER A 27 26.10 24.18 -17.92
CA SER A 27 25.59 22.90 -18.42
C SER A 27 25.29 21.99 -17.22
N PRO A 28 24.03 21.93 -16.78
CA PRO A 28 23.67 21.07 -15.64
C PRO A 28 23.81 19.60 -16.03
N GLU A 29 24.56 18.86 -15.23
CA GLU A 29 24.76 17.42 -15.41
C GLU A 29 23.45 16.64 -15.27
N TRP A 30 22.62 17.05 -14.29
CA TRP A 30 21.37 16.39 -13.97
C TRP A 30 20.15 17.25 -14.30
N ARG A 31 19.34 16.75 -15.21
CA ARG A 31 18.08 17.37 -15.61
C ARG A 31 16.93 16.42 -15.27
N HIS A 32 16.10 16.78 -14.30
CA HIS A 32 15.01 15.92 -13.90
C HIS A 32 13.79 16.72 -13.42
N ILE A 33 12.62 16.36 -13.90
CA ILE A 33 11.32 16.88 -13.46
C ILE A 33 10.36 15.74 -13.11
N ALA A 34 10.48 14.59 -13.78
CA ALA A 34 9.54 13.49 -13.68
C ALA A 34 9.60 12.79 -12.31
N CYS A 35 8.41 12.57 -11.74
CA CYS A 35 8.14 11.66 -10.62
C CYS A 35 7.67 10.29 -11.15
N SER A 36 7.32 9.34 -10.25
CA SER A 36 6.84 8.00 -10.64
C SER A 36 5.72 8.02 -11.67
N ALA A 37 4.68 8.84 -11.49
CA ALA A 37 3.59 8.93 -12.46
C ALA A 37 4.04 9.48 -13.82
N ALA A 38 4.85 10.53 -13.81
CA ALA A 38 5.31 11.19 -15.03
C ALA A 38 6.21 10.28 -15.87
N ILE A 39 7.06 9.45 -15.23
CA ILE A 39 7.92 8.48 -15.93
C ILE A 39 7.09 7.54 -16.82
N TRP A 40 5.92 7.15 -16.37
CA TRP A 40 5.04 6.24 -17.10
C TRP A 40 4.20 6.91 -18.19
N LEU A 41 3.83 8.17 -17.98
CA LEU A 41 2.81 8.85 -18.78
C LEU A 41 3.38 9.88 -19.75
N ARG A 42 4.64 10.29 -19.59
CA ARG A 42 5.20 11.44 -20.32
C ARG A 42 6.53 11.08 -21.01
N PRO A 43 6.82 11.70 -22.14
CA PRO A 43 8.15 11.59 -22.73
C PRO A 43 9.24 12.11 -21.79
N MET A 44 10.40 11.46 -21.83
CA MET A 44 11.56 11.84 -21.01
C MET A 44 12.61 12.62 -21.83
N ASP A 45 12.18 13.29 -22.89
CA ASP A 45 13.07 13.99 -23.83
C ASP A 45 13.86 15.11 -23.12
N GLY A 46 15.17 15.12 -23.32
CA GLY A 46 16.06 16.09 -22.68
C GLY A 46 16.31 15.89 -21.18
N MET A 47 15.76 14.84 -20.58
CA MET A 47 16.02 14.48 -19.18
C MET A 47 17.20 13.51 -19.09
N SER A 48 18.07 13.71 -18.09
CA SER A 48 19.18 12.80 -17.78
C SER A 48 18.91 11.93 -16.55
N ALA A 49 17.84 12.25 -15.79
CA ALA A 49 17.44 11.52 -14.60
C ALA A 49 15.95 11.64 -14.32
N ALA A 50 15.43 10.77 -13.46
CA ALA A 50 14.06 10.80 -12.96
C ALA A 50 14.04 10.58 -11.45
N ARG A 51 12.98 11.08 -10.78
CA ARG A 51 12.80 10.91 -9.33
C ARG A 51 11.80 9.79 -9.08
N LEU A 52 12.29 8.56 -9.10
CA LEU A 52 11.46 7.40 -8.84
C LEU A 52 11.13 7.34 -7.33
N GLY A 53 9.86 7.36 -7.00
CA GLY A 53 9.32 7.23 -5.64
C GLY A 53 8.57 5.91 -5.48
N ILE A 54 7.24 5.97 -5.41
CA ILE A 54 6.38 4.82 -5.09
C ILE A 54 6.57 3.63 -6.05
N SER A 55 6.82 3.90 -7.34
CA SER A 55 7.07 2.82 -8.32
C SER A 55 8.37 2.03 -8.05
N LEU A 56 9.31 2.59 -7.28
CA LEU A 56 10.50 1.85 -6.83
C LEU A 56 10.13 0.71 -5.88
N TYR A 57 9.04 0.88 -5.16
CA TYR A 57 8.51 -0.13 -4.24
C TYR A 57 7.59 -1.14 -4.93
N GLY A 58 7.45 -1.06 -6.26
CA GLY A 58 6.60 -1.97 -7.03
C GLY A 58 5.11 -1.66 -6.93
N VAL A 59 4.76 -0.41 -6.61
CA VAL A 59 3.37 0.05 -6.44
C VAL A 59 3.07 1.12 -7.48
N TRP A 60 1.88 1.10 -8.06
CA TRP A 60 1.40 2.14 -8.95
C TRP A 60 1.08 3.42 -8.18
N SER A 61 1.33 4.56 -8.78
CA SER A 61 1.03 5.85 -8.15
C SER A 61 -0.47 6.17 -8.11
N SER A 62 -1.27 5.51 -8.92
CA SER A 62 -2.74 5.49 -8.91
C SER A 62 -3.25 4.45 -9.90
N GLU A 63 -4.52 4.04 -9.75
CA GLU A 63 -5.21 3.17 -10.70
C GLU A 63 -5.24 3.75 -12.11
N MET A 64 -5.46 5.05 -12.25
CA MET A 64 -5.44 5.75 -13.53
C MET A 64 -4.11 5.60 -14.26
N VAL A 65 -2.98 5.68 -13.55
CA VAL A 65 -1.64 5.46 -14.13
C VAL A 65 -1.49 4.01 -14.57
N ARG A 66 -1.92 3.06 -13.74
CA ARG A 66 -1.91 1.63 -14.07
C ARG A 66 -2.67 1.34 -15.35
N GLU A 67 -3.92 1.79 -15.43
CA GLU A 67 -4.77 1.59 -16.61
C GLU A 67 -4.18 2.22 -17.88
N ALA A 68 -3.68 3.45 -17.79
CA ALA A 68 -3.07 4.14 -18.90
C ALA A 68 -1.83 3.43 -19.45
N VAL A 69 -1.00 2.89 -18.55
CA VAL A 69 0.19 2.12 -18.95
C VAL A 69 -0.20 0.77 -19.50
N GLN A 70 -1.08 0.04 -18.86
CA GLN A 70 -1.49 -1.31 -19.27
C GLN A 70 -2.26 -1.32 -20.59
N LYS A 71 -2.90 -0.22 -20.97
CA LYS A 71 -3.51 -0.06 -22.30
C LYS A 71 -2.50 -0.27 -23.43
N ASN A 72 -1.27 0.20 -23.26
CA ASN A 72 -0.21 0.09 -24.26
C ASN A 72 0.75 -1.07 -23.96
N HIS A 73 0.86 -1.46 -22.71
CA HIS A 73 1.76 -2.50 -22.21
C HIS A 73 1.01 -3.50 -21.30
N PRO A 74 0.08 -4.33 -21.83
CA PRO A 74 -0.82 -5.15 -21.03
C PRO A 74 -0.12 -6.23 -20.18
N LYS A 75 1.13 -6.54 -20.49
CA LYS A 75 1.94 -7.52 -19.73
C LYS A 75 2.84 -6.88 -18.67
N LEU A 76 2.92 -5.55 -18.65
CA LEU A 76 3.77 -4.85 -17.70
C LEU A 76 3.12 -4.90 -16.32
N LYS A 77 3.89 -5.39 -15.34
CA LYS A 77 3.50 -5.43 -13.93
C LYS A 77 4.63 -4.83 -13.11
N LEU A 78 4.26 -4.10 -12.08
CA LEU A 78 5.19 -3.74 -11.02
C LEU A 78 5.19 -4.89 -10.00
N GLU A 79 6.38 -5.22 -9.48
CA GLU A 79 6.53 -6.25 -8.45
C GLU A 79 6.81 -5.59 -7.10
N PRO A 80 5.91 -5.74 -6.12
CA PRO A 80 6.14 -5.21 -4.79
C PRO A 80 7.45 -5.76 -4.18
N VAL A 81 8.29 -4.85 -3.69
CA VAL A 81 9.60 -5.21 -3.08
C VAL A 81 9.53 -5.29 -1.55
N ILE A 82 8.41 -4.91 -0.94
CA ILE A 82 8.22 -4.92 0.50
C ILE A 82 7.29 -6.06 0.88
N THR A 83 7.70 -6.84 1.87
CA THR A 83 6.83 -7.75 2.60
C THR A 83 6.80 -7.30 4.06
N TRP A 84 5.58 -7.11 4.60
CA TRP A 84 5.39 -6.71 5.98
C TRP A 84 4.63 -7.80 6.74
N LYS A 85 5.25 -8.31 7.79
CA LYS A 85 4.75 -9.45 8.55
C LYS A 85 4.75 -9.17 10.04
N THR A 86 3.90 -9.90 10.75
CA THR A 86 3.85 -9.99 12.20
C THR A 86 3.52 -11.43 12.60
N ILE A 87 3.23 -11.68 13.87
CA ILE A 87 2.86 -13.00 14.40
C ILE A 87 1.58 -12.91 15.20
N ILE A 88 0.98 -14.05 15.47
CA ILE A 88 -0.12 -14.17 16.44
C ILE A 88 0.48 -14.25 17.86
N ALA A 89 0.21 -13.23 18.69
CA ALA A 89 0.69 -13.17 20.07
C ALA A 89 -0.27 -13.84 21.05
N GLU A 90 -1.58 -13.85 20.76
CA GLU A 90 -2.59 -14.47 21.63
C GLU A 90 -3.75 -15.00 20.78
N LEU A 91 -4.38 -16.09 21.24
CA LEU A 91 -5.61 -16.65 20.69
C LEU A 91 -6.68 -16.72 21.77
N LYS A 92 -7.89 -16.28 21.44
CA LYS A 92 -9.04 -16.31 22.33
C LYS A 92 -10.29 -16.82 21.63
N MET A 93 -11.15 -17.52 22.36
CA MET A 93 -12.53 -17.77 21.94
C MET A 93 -13.43 -16.68 22.49
N VAL A 94 -14.16 -16.03 21.61
CA VAL A 94 -15.10 -14.94 21.92
C VAL A 94 -16.52 -15.42 21.57
N LYS A 95 -17.46 -15.21 22.48
CA LYS A 95 -18.84 -15.62 22.27
C LYS A 95 -19.57 -14.61 21.38
N GLU A 96 -20.57 -15.09 20.67
CA GLU A 96 -21.49 -14.24 19.92
C GLU A 96 -22.03 -13.08 20.78
N GLY A 97 -22.06 -11.86 20.20
CA GLY A 97 -22.52 -10.63 20.85
C GLY A 97 -21.48 -9.93 21.73
N GLU A 98 -20.33 -10.58 22.03
CA GLU A 98 -19.29 -9.94 22.82
C GLU A 98 -18.61 -8.80 22.05
N PRO A 99 -18.32 -7.67 22.71
CA PRO A 99 -17.66 -6.53 22.07
C PRO A 99 -16.17 -6.73 21.97
N ILE A 100 -15.59 -6.21 20.87
CA ILE A 100 -14.16 -6.23 20.60
C ILE A 100 -13.57 -4.84 20.65
N SER A 101 -12.37 -4.70 21.24
CA SER A 101 -11.55 -3.51 21.25
C SER A 101 -12.19 -2.28 21.94
N TYR A 102 -11.50 -1.15 21.84
CA TYR A 102 -11.90 0.11 22.45
C TYR A 102 -13.23 0.65 21.88
N GLY A 103 -14.03 1.23 22.77
CA GLY A 103 -15.29 1.86 22.39
C GLY A 103 -16.42 0.87 22.13
N ARG A 104 -16.14 -0.44 22.13
CA ARG A 104 -17.15 -1.50 21.93
C ARG A 104 -17.97 -1.28 20.65
N THR A 105 -17.32 -0.76 19.61
CA THR A 105 -17.97 -0.40 18.34
C THR A 105 -18.22 -1.62 17.46
N GLU A 106 -17.53 -2.71 17.72
CA GLU A 106 -17.69 -3.98 17.03
C GLU A 106 -18.15 -5.07 17.99
N ARG A 107 -19.06 -5.93 17.53
CA ARG A 107 -19.49 -7.15 18.22
C ARG A 107 -19.42 -8.32 17.25
N VAL A 108 -18.92 -9.45 17.71
CA VAL A 108 -18.88 -10.66 16.88
C VAL A 108 -20.29 -11.23 16.70
N SER A 109 -20.60 -11.67 15.48
CA SER A 109 -21.92 -12.23 15.10
C SER A 109 -22.03 -13.74 15.23
N ARG A 110 -20.93 -14.40 15.64
CA ARG A 110 -20.82 -15.84 15.85
C ARG A 110 -19.78 -16.15 16.92
N HIS A 111 -19.72 -17.38 17.37
CA HIS A 111 -18.53 -17.83 18.11
C HIS A 111 -17.29 -17.63 17.25
N THR A 112 -16.36 -16.81 17.73
CA THR A 112 -15.22 -16.32 16.95
C THR A 112 -13.90 -16.70 17.61
N LYS A 113 -13.00 -17.31 16.85
CA LYS A 113 -11.59 -17.46 17.25
C LYS A 113 -10.88 -16.18 16.87
N LEU A 114 -10.54 -15.39 17.88
CA LEU A 114 -9.86 -14.11 17.75
C LEU A 114 -8.36 -14.30 17.95
N ALA A 115 -7.56 -13.68 17.08
CA ALA A 115 -6.12 -13.54 17.27
C ALA A 115 -5.75 -12.10 17.60
N VAL A 116 -4.82 -11.92 18.54
CA VAL A 116 -4.20 -10.62 18.85
C VAL A 116 -2.86 -10.55 18.16
N LEU A 117 -2.65 -9.46 17.41
CA LEU A 117 -1.41 -9.16 16.71
C LEU A 117 -0.68 -8.02 17.43
N PRO A 118 0.64 -8.16 17.71
CA PRO A 118 1.45 -7.12 18.37
C PRO A 118 1.89 -6.05 17.36
N ILE A 119 0.90 -5.44 16.67
CA ILE A 119 1.08 -4.36 15.70
C ILE A 119 -0.11 -3.43 15.74
N GLY A 120 0.15 -2.12 15.66
CA GLY A 120 -0.88 -1.11 15.68
C GLY A 120 -0.48 0.16 14.94
N TYR A 121 -1.20 1.27 15.21
CA TYR A 121 -0.98 2.51 14.47
C TYR A 121 0.38 3.17 14.75
N ALA A 122 1.03 2.88 15.88
CA ALA A 122 2.39 3.33 16.15
C ALA A 122 3.44 2.67 15.24
N ASP A 123 3.11 1.52 14.68
CA ASP A 123 3.96 0.75 13.77
C ASP A 123 3.65 1.05 12.30
N GLY A 124 2.65 1.91 12.03
CA GLY A 124 2.19 2.24 10.67
C GLY A 124 0.96 1.46 10.20
N PHE A 125 0.38 0.57 11.03
CA PHE A 125 -0.87 -0.11 10.69
C PHE A 125 -2.05 0.86 10.87
N ASP A 126 -2.55 1.40 9.75
CA ASP A 126 -3.46 2.54 9.75
C ASP A 126 -4.71 2.29 10.62
N ARG A 127 -5.04 3.26 11.46
CA ARG A 127 -6.22 3.19 12.32
C ARG A 127 -7.53 3.17 11.54
N ARG A 128 -7.54 3.66 10.30
CA ARG A 128 -8.70 3.58 9.39
C ARG A 128 -9.07 2.15 9.02
N LEU A 129 -8.14 1.19 9.16
CA LEU A 129 -8.38 -0.24 8.95
C LEU A 129 -9.22 -0.87 10.06
N SER A 130 -9.61 -0.11 11.08
CA SER A 130 -10.49 -0.59 12.15
C SER A 130 -11.79 -1.16 11.59
N SER A 131 -12.08 -2.42 11.87
CA SER A 131 -13.28 -3.18 11.44
C SER A 131 -13.43 -3.38 9.93
N VAL A 132 -12.49 -2.93 9.08
CA VAL A 132 -12.57 -3.04 7.63
C VAL A 132 -11.33 -3.66 6.99
N GLY A 133 -10.16 -3.48 7.60
CA GLY A 133 -8.90 -4.01 7.06
C GLY A 133 -8.85 -5.53 7.09
N GLU A 134 -7.98 -6.08 6.24
CA GLU A 134 -7.70 -7.51 6.18
C GLU A 134 -6.20 -7.76 6.21
N VAL A 135 -5.83 -8.93 6.71
CA VAL A 135 -4.47 -9.48 6.71
C VAL A 135 -4.52 -10.95 6.31
N LEU A 136 -3.39 -11.55 5.97
CA LEU A 136 -3.34 -12.97 5.57
C LEU A 136 -2.73 -13.83 6.68
N VAL A 137 -3.43 -14.92 7.01
CA VAL A 137 -2.94 -15.97 7.89
C VAL A 137 -3.03 -17.30 7.16
N ARG A 138 -1.91 -17.97 6.92
CA ARG A 138 -1.86 -19.25 6.18
C ARG A 138 -2.59 -19.22 4.83
N GLY A 139 -2.53 -18.08 4.11
CA GLY A 139 -3.21 -17.89 2.82
C GLY A 139 -4.71 -17.61 2.92
N VAL A 140 -5.23 -17.32 4.11
CA VAL A 140 -6.65 -16.94 4.32
C VAL A 140 -6.74 -15.48 4.68
N ARG A 141 -7.64 -14.72 4.05
CA ARG A 141 -7.93 -13.33 4.41
C ARG A 141 -8.69 -13.29 5.73
N CYS A 142 -8.14 -12.56 6.69
CA CYS A 142 -8.65 -12.43 8.05
C CYS A 142 -8.97 -10.97 8.34
N ARG A 143 -10.24 -10.68 8.64
CA ARG A 143 -10.72 -9.31 8.88
C ARG A 143 -10.25 -8.78 10.24
N VAL A 144 -9.88 -7.50 10.27
CA VAL A 144 -9.60 -6.77 11.50
C VAL A 144 -10.90 -6.58 12.28
N LEU A 145 -10.89 -6.93 13.56
CA LEU A 145 -12.02 -6.82 14.47
C LEU A 145 -11.86 -5.65 15.43
N GLY A 146 -12.78 -4.70 15.34
CA GLY A 146 -12.80 -3.51 16.19
C GLY A 146 -11.67 -2.53 15.88
N ARG A 147 -11.39 -1.66 16.82
CA ARG A 147 -10.42 -0.57 16.60
C ARG A 147 -8.99 -1.05 16.65
N VAL A 148 -8.18 -0.60 15.69
CA VAL A 148 -6.73 -0.70 15.74
C VAL A 148 -6.22 0.16 16.90
N CYS A 149 -5.47 -0.47 17.81
CA CYS A 149 -4.87 0.18 18.98
C CYS A 149 -3.47 0.73 18.67
N MET A 150 -2.81 1.32 19.66
CA MET A 150 -1.48 1.92 19.47
C MET A 150 -0.46 0.89 18.97
N ASN A 151 -0.41 -0.28 19.60
CA ASN A 151 0.58 -1.34 19.36
C ASN A 151 -0.02 -2.75 19.33
N MET A 152 -1.30 -2.85 19.06
CA MET A 152 -1.97 -4.15 18.83
C MET A 152 -3.24 -3.96 17.98
N CYS A 153 -3.64 -5.01 17.31
CA CYS A 153 -4.96 -5.16 16.69
C CYS A 153 -5.48 -6.58 16.84
N MET A 154 -6.74 -6.80 16.55
CA MET A 154 -7.39 -8.10 16.62
C MET A 154 -7.94 -8.49 15.27
N ILE A 155 -7.89 -9.78 14.94
CA ILE A 155 -8.38 -10.33 13.69
C ILE A 155 -9.25 -11.57 13.94
N ASP A 156 -10.19 -11.83 13.01
CA ASP A 156 -10.98 -13.07 12.99
C ASP A 156 -10.19 -14.18 12.29
N VAL A 157 -9.81 -15.21 13.03
CA VAL A 157 -9.14 -16.39 12.49
C VAL A 157 -9.99 -17.65 12.60
N THR A 158 -11.31 -17.49 12.74
CA THR A 158 -12.25 -18.61 12.95
C THR A 158 -12.16 -19.65 11.82
N ASP A 159 -12.02 -19.17 10.59
CA ASP A 159 -12.01 -20.03 9.40
C ASP A 159 -10.60 -20.48 8.99
N VAL A 160 -9.58 -20.13 9.79
CA VAL A 160 -8.19 -20.56 9.54
C VAL A 160 -7.93 -21.92 10.20
N SER A 161 -7.71 -22.94 9.41
CA SER A 161 -7.43 -24.29 9.89
C SER A 161 -6.11 -24.37 10.65
N ASN A 162 -6.14 -25.02 11.84
CA ASN A 162 -4.97 -25.30 12.66
C ASN A 162 -4.14 -24.05 13.04
N VAL A 163 -4.78 -22.88 13.13
CA VAL A 163 -4.11 -21.65 13.56
C VAL A 163 -3.59 -21.79 15.00
N CYS A 164 -2.34 -21.38 15.24
CA CYS A 164 -1.66 -21.46 16.54
C CYS A 164 -0.92 -20.16 16.88
N LEU A 165 -0.43 -20.08 18.12
CA LEU A 165 0.45 -18.99 18.54
C LEU A 165 1.71 -18.97 17.68
N GLU A 166 2.25 -17.77 17.46
CA GLU A 166 3.44 -17.50 16.65
C GLU A 166 3.26 -17.80 15.14
N ASP A 167 2.06 -18.18 14.68
CA ASP A 167 1.79 -18.23 13.26
C ASP A 167 2.07 -16.87 12.61
N GLU A 168 2.73 -16.91 11.46
CA GLU A 168 3.03 -15.73 10.68
C GLU A 168 1.75 -15.11 10.12
N VAL A 169 1.65 -13.80 10.24
CA VAL A 169 0.59 -12.97 9.67
C VAL A 169 1.20 -12.03 8.66
N THR A 170 0.76 -12.10 7.42
CA THR A 170 1.22 -11.21 6.35
C THR A 170 0.28 -10.02 6.23
N ILE A 171 0.83 -8.82 6.41
CA ILE A 171 0.14 -7.54 6.28
C ILE A 171 0.23 -7.08 4.83
N PHE A 172 1.43 -7.09 4.26
CA PHE A 172 1.69 -6.93 2.83
C PHE A 172 2.57 -8.07 2.34
N GLY A 173 2.33 -8.53 1.13
CA GLY A 173 3.08 -9.59 0.47
C GLY A 173 2.29 -10.88 0.32
N LYS A 174 2.99 -11.96 0.01
CA LYS A 174 2.40 -13.26 -0.31
C LYS A 174 2.28 -14.16 0.92
N SER A 175 1.16 -14.87 1.00
CA SER A 175 0.90 -15.94 1.95
C SER A 175 0.18 -17.08 1.21
N GLY A 176 0.86 -18.18 0.94
CA GLY A 176 0.33 -19.26 0.10
C GLY A 176 0.08 -18.80 -1.34
N GLN A 177 -1.17 -18.89 -1.79
CA GLN A 177 -1.61 -18.44 -3.12
C GLN A 177 -2.18 -17.02 -3.11
N GLU A 178 -2.40 -16.45 -1.91
CA GLU A 178 -2.96 -15.11 -1.72
C GLU A 178 -1.84 -14.07 -1.62
N GLU A 179 -2.17 -12.85 -2.02
CA GLU A 179 -1.32 -11.68 -1.89
C GLU A 179 -2.12 -10.51 -1.31
N ALA A 180 -1.56 -9.82 -0.34
CA ALA A 180 -2.06 -8.56 0.20
C ALA A 180 -1.16 -7.43 -0.28
N SER A 181 -1.75 -6.39 -0.85
CA SER A 181 -1.08 -5.23 -1.43
C SER A 181 -1.37 -3.98 -0.60
N PRO A 182 -0.47 -2.99 -0.57
CA PRO A 182 -0.80 -1.66 -0.05
C PRO A 182 -2.00 -1.02 -0.75
N GLU A 183 -2.25 -1.37 -2.01
CA GLU A 183 -3.40 -0.91 -2.80
C GLU A 183 -4.74 -1.43 -2.25
N ASP A 184 -4.75 -2.54 -1.49
CA ASP A 184 -5.95 -3.07 -0.82
C ASP A 184 -6.45 -2.13 0.31
N TRP A 185 -5.69 -1.09 0.66
CA TRP A 185 -6.01 -0.14 1.74
C TRP A 185 -6.50 1.23 1.24
N GLU A 186 -6.63 1.44 -0.07
CA GLU A 186 -7.19 2.66 -0.69
C GLU A 186 -8.78 2.72 -0.72
#